data_02eef374d85063b569646244ef337a7c
#
_entry.id   02eef374d85063b569646244ef337a7c
#
_cell.length_a   1.000
_cell.length_b   1.000
_cell.length_c   1.000
_cell.angle_alpha   90.00
_cell.angle_beta   90.00
_cell.angle_gamma   90.00
#
_symmetry.space_group_name_H-M   'P 1'
#
loop_
_entity.id
_entity.type
_entity.pdbx_description
1 polymer ?
#
loop_
_entity_poly.entity_id
_entity_poly.type
_entity_poly.pdbx_seq_one_letter_code
_entity_poly.pdbx_strand_id
1 'polypeptide(L)'
;CIRDRKIPLLIGIDAIHGNALYRGATVYPSPITIASTWDENNSYDVGIQTAHEMRSTGSHWAFTPNIDVMRDARWGRVGETFGEDPYLVTQMGTAMINGLQQGDFTGTNKVIACAKHLIAGSEPINGLNLSPMDISERTLNEIYLPPYKSAIEAGVFSIMAAHNEVNG
;
A
#
# COMPACT_ATOMS: atom_id res chain seq x y z
N CYS A 1 16.36 15.03 -21.32
CA CYS A 1 14.92 14.80 -21.66
C CYS A 1 13.99 15.72 -20.88
N ILE A 2 14.09 15.83 -19.54
CA ILE A 2 13.23 16.74 -18.73
C ILE A 2 13.47 18.20 -19.10
N ARG A 3 14.72 18.60 -19.30
CA ARG A 3 15.14 19.95 -19.64
C ARG A 3 14.53 20.44 -20.96
N ASP A 4 14.44 19.56 -21.95
CA ASP A 4 14.05 19.93 -23.32
C ASP A 4 12.51 19.97 -23.52
N ARG A 5 11.79 19.15 -22.77
CA ARG A 5 10.33 19.00 -22.90
C ARG A 5 9.52 19.76 -21.86
N LYS A 6 10.16 20.26 -20.80
CA LYS A 6 9.50 20.95 -19.66
C LYS A 6 8.41 20.12 -18.97
N ILE A 7 8.43 18.80 -19.15
CA ILE A 7 7.50 17.87 -18.51
C ILE A 7 8.26 17.17 -17.40
N PRO A 8 7.86 17.33 -16.12
CA PRO A 8 8.51 16.64 -15.01
C PRO A 8 8.30 15.13 -15.10
N LEU A 9 9.29 14.38 -14.60
CA LEU A 9 9.14 12.94 -14.42
C LEU A 9 8.37 12.65 -13.13
N LEU A 10 7.45 11.70 -13.18
CA LEU A 10 6.83 11.10 -12.03
C LEU A 10 7.68 9.90 -11.58
N ILE A 11 8.37 10.05 -10.47
CA ILE A 11 9.27 9.02 -9.94
C ILE A 11 8.53 8.26 -8.84
N GLY A 12 8.35 6.95 -9.05
CA GLY A 12 7.74 6.04 -8.08
C GLY A 12 8.78 5.13 -7.43
N ILE A 13 8.56 4.81 -6.16
CA ILE A 13 9.38 3.86 -5.39
C ILE A 13 8.51 3.02 -4.44
N ASP A 14 9.02 1.84 -4.08
CA ASP A 14 8.46 1.06 -2.99
C ASP A 14 8.87 1.67 -1.65
N ALA A 15 7.93 2.31 -0.98
CA ALA A 15 8.11 2.92 0.32
C ALA A 15 7.18 2.26 1.36
N ILE A 16 7.31 0.94 1.51
CA ILE A 16 6.37 0.09 2.27
C ILE A 16 6.41 0.42 3.77
N HIS A 17 7.58 0.75 4.30
CA HIS A 17 7.77 1.13 5.70
C HIS A 17 8.78 2.29 5.83
N GLY A 18 8.45 3.40 5.18
CA GLY A 18 9.30 4.57 5.04
C GLY A 18 10.07 4.59 3.73
N ASN A 19 10.84 5.66 3.50
CA ASN A 19 11.69 5.81 2.31
C ASN A 19 12.99 5.00 2.45
N ALA A 20 12.86 3.70 2.75
CA ALA A 20 13.96 2.81 3.11
C ALA A 20 15.01 2.60 2.01
N LEU A 21 14.72 3.02 0.78
CA LEU A 21 15.66 2.96 -0.35
C LEU A 21 16.66 4.12 -0.36
N TYR A 22 16.44 5.14 0.47
CA TYR A 22 17.31 6.30 0.54
C TYR A 22 18.15 6.28 1.83
N ARG A 23 19.47 6.33 1.68
CA ARG A 23 20.38 6.31 2.84
C ARG A 23 20.21 7.57 3.69
N GLY A 24 19.85 7.37 4.96
CA GLY A 24 19.60 8.44 5.93
C GLY A 24 18.14 8.80 6.12
N ALA A 25 17.23 8.20 5.34
CA ALA A 25 15.80 8.27 5.61
C ALA A 25 15.40 7.33 6.76
N THR A 26 14.24 7.57 7.34
CA THR A 26 13.71 6.76 8.43
C THR A 26 13.16 5.43 7.92
N VAL A 27 13.56 4.34 8.56
CA VAL A 27 12.99 3.02 8.36
C VAL A 27 12.04 2.72 9.51
N TYR A 28 10.76 2.62 9.21
CA TYR A 28 9.72 2.31 10.19
C TYR A 28 9.57 0.79 10.38
N PRO A 29 8.91 0.35 11.45
CA PRO A 29 8.49 -1.04 11.56
C PRO A 29 7.67 -1.48 10.35
N SER A 30 7.67 -2.78 10.06
CA SER A 30 6.85 -3.31 8.96
C SER A 30 5.35 -3.05 9.21
N PRO A 31 4.52 -2.94 8.16
CA PRO A 31 3.08 -2.68 8.30
C PRO A 31 2.37 -3.62 9.26
N ILE A 32 2.70 -4.92 9.27
CA ILE A 32 2.11 -5.87 10.23
C ILE A 32 2.48 -5.53 11.68
N THR A 33 3.69 -5.00 11.92
CA THR A 33 4.11 -4.55 13.24
C THR A 33 3.38 -3.26 13.65
N ILE A 34 3.19 -2.33 12.72
CA ILE A 34 2.39 -1.11 12.97
C ILE A 34 0.94 -1.50 13.29
N ALA A 35 0.37 -2.43 12.53
CA ALA A 35 -0.99 -2.93 12.74
C ALA A 35 -1.19 -3.58 14.11
N SER A 36 -0.15 -4.20 14.70
CA SER A 36 -0.24 -4.80 16.04
C SER A 36 -0.51 -3.78 17.15
N THR A 37 -0.36 -2.50 16.88
CA THR A 37 -0.73 -1.43 17.85
C THR A 37 -2.23 -1.18 17.92
N TRP A 38 -3.00 -1.60 16.91
CA TRP A 38 -4.44 -1.30 16.76
C TRP A 38 -4.76 0.19 16.79
N ASP A 39 -3.77 1.05 16.49
CA ASP A 39 -3.90 2.49 16.44
C ASP A 39 -3.61 3.00 15.04
N GLU A 40 -4.65 3.42 14.33
CA GLU A 40 -4.59 3.92 12.96
C GLU A 40 -3.77 5.21 12.84
N ASN A 41 -3.65 6.00 13.93
CA ASN A 41 -2.82 7.20 13.92
C ASN A 41 -1.35 6.87 13.66
N ASN A 42 -0.86 5.73 14.13
CA ASN A 42 0.51 5.30 13.83
C ASN A 42 0.72 5.10 12.32
N SER A 43 -0.27 4.52 11.64
CA SER A 43 -0.21 4.33 10.18
C SER A 43 -0.28 5.66 9.43
N TYR A 44 -1.14 6.58 9.88
CA TYR A 44 -1.28 7.92 9.34
C TYR A 44 0.03 8.73 9.46
N ASP A 45 0.64 8.73 10.65
CA ASP A 45 1.88 9.47 10.92
C ASP A 45 3.06 8.92 10.12
N VAL A 46 3.17 7.60 9.99
CA VAL A 46 4.17 6.97 9.10
C VAL A 46 3.94 7.40 7.65
N GLY A 47 2.69 7.50 7.21
CA GLY A 47 2.34 8.01 5.88
C GLY A 47 2.83 9.43 5.66
N ILE A 48 2.56 10.35 6.60
CA ILE A 48 3.02 11.75 6.53
C ILE A 48 4.54 11.83 6.43
N GLN A 49 5.25 11.18 7.33
CA GLN A 49 6.71 11.25 7.38
C GLN A 49 7.34 10.64 6.13
N THR A 50 6.80 9.51 5.67
CA THR A 50 7.24 8.87 4.42
C THR A 50 7.06 9.82 3.23
N ALA A 51 5.92 10.52 3.13
CA ALA A 51 5.67 11.49 2.07
C ALA A 51 6.69 12.64 2.10
N HIS A 52 6.97 13.20 3.27
CA HIS A 52 7.97 14.26 3.44
C HIS A 52 9.36 13.83 2.98
N GLU A 53 9.81 12.65 3.41
CA GLU A 53 11.13 12.13 3.05
C GLU A 53 11.21 11.78 1.55
N MET A 54 10.16 11.21 0.98
CA MET A 54 10.08 10.92 -0.45
C MET A 54 10.19 12.20 -1.28
N ARG A 55 9.42 13.23 -0.94
CA ARG A 55 9.47 14.53 -1.64
C ARG A 55 10.83 15.19 -1.53
N SER A 56 11.45 15.13 -0.38
CA SER A 56 12.80 15.69 -0.14
C SER A 56 13.88 14.99 -0.95
N THR A 57 13.64 13.74 -1.36
CA THR A 57 14.58 12.92 -2.15
C THR A 57 14.19 12.82 -3.63
N GLY A 58 13.15 13.55 -4.06
CA GLY A 58 12.74 13.64 -5.46
C GLY A 58 11.77 12.57 -5.94
N SER A 59 11.17 11.82 -5.02
CA SER A 59 10.13 10.82 -5.35
C SER A 59 8.73 11.40 -5.14
N HIS A 60 7.77 10.95 -5.96
CA HIS A 60 6.43 11.55 -6.04
C HIS A 60 5.30 10.53 -5.90
N TRP A 61 5.58 9.26 -6.07
CA TRP A 61 4.60 8.18 -6.10
C TRP A 61 5.08 7.02 -5.24
N ALA A 62 4.38 6.75 -4.16
CA ALA A 62 4.64 5.63 -3.26
C ALA A 62 3.86 4.41 -3.73
N PHE A 63 4.53 3.28 -3.99
CA PHE A 63 3.88 2.00 -4.27
C PHE A 63 3.45 1.34 -2.94
N THR A 64 2.66 2.08 -2.17
CA THR A 64 2.16 1.73 -0.82
C THR A 64 0.85 2.48 -0.56
N PRO A 65 -0.05 1.97 0.31
CA PRO A 65 0.07 0.78 1.17
C PRO A 65 -0.21 -0.54 0.46
N ASN A 66 0.34 -1.63 1.02
CA ASN A 66 -0.13 -2.97 0.73
C ASN A 66 -1.37 -3.24 1.59
N ILE A 67 -2.54 -3.33 0.96
CA ILE A 67 -3.83 -3.61 1.61
C ILE A 67 -4.35 -5.02 1.27
N ASP A 68 -3.44 -5.93 0.92
CA ASP A 68 -3.76 -7.35 0.82
C ASP A 68 -4.13 -7.89 2.20
N VAL A 69 -5.23 -8.63 2.28
CA VAL A 69 -5.62 -9.32 3.51
C VAL A 69 -4.91 -10.67 3.55
N MET A 70 -3.98 -10.85 4.47
CA MET A 70 -3.20 -12.08 4.59
C MET A 70 -4.09 -13.26 5.01
N ARG A 71 -4.08 -14.34 4.22
CA ARG A 71 -4.84 -15.56 4.49
C ARG A 71 -3.96 -16.81 4.57
N ASP A 72 -2.80 -16.79 3.92
CA ASP A 72 -1.84 -17.89 3.97
C ASP A 72 -0.51 -17.40 4.59
N ALA A 73 -0.20 -17.86 5.79
CA ALA A 73 1.02 -17.50 6.52
C ALA A 73 2.34 -17.95 5.83
N ARG A 74 2.25 -18.84 4.83
CA ARG A 74 3.39 -19.27 4.02
C ARG A 74 3.76 -18.25 2.94
N TRP A 75 2.86 -17.32 2.63
CA TRP A 75 3.11 -16.28 1.65
C TRP A 75 4.23 -15.34 2.11
N GLY A 76 5.28 -15.19 1.30
CA GLY A 76 6.50 -14.47 1.69
C GLY A 76 6.36 -12.97 1.91
N ARG A 77 5.18 -12.38 1.61
CA ARG A 77 4.93 -10.94 1.73
C ARG A 77 4.00 -10.55 2.89
N VAL A 78 3.79 -11.46 3.83
CA VAL A 78 2.94 -11.22 5.02
C VAL A 78 3.36 -9.96 5.77
N GLY A 79 4.66 -9.74 5.95
CA GLY A 79 5.18 -8.57 6.66
C GLY A 79 4.88 -7.22 6.01
N GLU A 80 4.55 -7.19 4.72
CA GLU A 80 4.16 -5.96 4.00
C GLU A 80 2.70 -5.58 4.24
N THR A 81 1.87 -6.48 4.79
CA THR A 81 0.44 -6.30 5.01
C THR A 81 0.14 -5.79 6.42
N PHE A 82 -1.08 -5.33 6.63
CA PHE A 82 -1.59 -5.00 7.98
C PHE A 82 -2.21 -6.22 8.70
N GLY A 83 -2.09 -7.43 8.15
CA GLY A 83 -2.52 -8.68 8.77
C GLY A 83 -3.69 -9.37 8.10
N GLU A 84 -4.39 -10.20 8.89
CA GLU A 84 -5.41 -11.14 8.39
C GLU A 84 -6.86 -10.65 8.56
N ASP A 85 -7.06 -9.58 9.31
CA ASP A 85 -8.38 -9.03 9.57
C ASP A 85 -8.74 -7.96 8.54
N PRO A 86 -9.81 -8.15 7.72
CA PRO A 86 -10.18 -7.18 6.68
C PRO A 86 -10.52 -5.79 7.24
N TYR A 87 -11.08 -5.72 8.44
CA TYR A 87 -11.40 -4.44 9.07
C TYR A 87 -10.13 -3.69 9.46
N LEU A 88 -9.19 -4.36 10.13
CA LEU A 88 -7.92 -3.75 10.53
C LEU A 88 -7.11 -3.30 9.31
N VAL A 89 -7.02 -4.14 8.28
CA VAL A 89 -6.36 -3.79 7.00
C VAL A 89 -7.02 -2.56 6.39
N THR A 90 -8.35 -2.48 6.43
CA THR A 90 -9.10 -1.33 5.94
C THR A 90 -8.76 -0.05 6.69
N GLN A 91 -8.80 -0.07 8.03
CA GLN A 91 -8.52 1.12 8.85
C GLN A 91 -7.08 1.60 8.69
N MET A 92 -6.13 0.70 8.86
CA MET A 92 -4.70 1.02 8.76
C MET A 92 -4.28 1.46 7.36
N GLY A 93 -4.80 0.78 6.32
CA GLY A 93 -4.54 1.11 4.93
C GLY A 93 -5.10 2.48 4.54
N THR A 94 -6.33 2.77 4.95
CA THR A 94 -6.98 4.07 4.72
C THR A 94 -6.22 5.19 5.42
N ALA A 95 -5.81 4.98 6.67
CA ALA A 95 -5.01 5.95 7.42
C ALA A 95 -3.66 6.23 6.73
N MET A 96 -2.97 5.20 6.24
CA MET A 96 -1.73 5.37 5.48
C MET A 96 -1.94 6.17 4.20
N ILE A 97 -3.00 5.90 3.43
CA ILE A 97 -3.35 6.65 2.21
C ILE A 97 -3.56 8.13 2.56
N ASN A 98 -4.34 8.40 3.60
CA ASN A 98 -4.62 9.76 4.04
C ASN A 98 -3.34 10.48 4.50
N GLY A 99 -2.42 9.80 5.18
CA GLY A 99 -1.13 10.35 5.58
C GLY A 99 -0.23 10.68 4.39
N LEU A 100 -0.14 9.79 3.40
CA LEU A 100 0.66 9.99 2.19
C LEU A 100 0.12 11.14 1.32
N GLN A 101 -1.19 11.22 1.13
CA GLN A 101 -1.83 12.17 0.22
C GLN A 101 -2.27 13.47 0.89
N GLN A 102 -2.59 13.46 2.19
CA GLN A 102 -3.01 14.64 2.97
C GLN A 102 -4.09 15.48 2.28
N GLY A 103 -5.05 14.83 1.67
CA GLY A 103 -6.22 15.40 1.02
C GLY A 103 -6.00 15.86 -0.41
N ASP A 104 -5.30 16.96 -0.65
CA ASP A 104 -5.06 17.49 -2.00
C ASP A 104 -3.59 17.37 -2.43
N PHE A 105 -3.29 17.58 -3.70
CA PHE A 105 -1.94 17.51 -4.27
C PHE A 105 -1.27 18.89 -4.47
N THR A 106 -1.79 19.94 -3.87
CA THR A 106 -1.26 21.29 -4.05
C THR A 106 0.00 21.57 -3.24
N GLY A 107 0.31 20.73 -2.24
CA GLY A 107 1.48 20.86 -1.37
C GLY A 107 2.73 20.16 -1.90
N THR A 108 3.87 20.56 -1.36
CA THR A 108 5.18 19.97 -1.69
C THR A 108 5.56 18.76 -0.82
N ASN A 109 4.73 18.41 0.16
CA ASN A 109 5.01 17.41 1.17
C ASN A 109 4.19 16.12 1.00
N LYS A 110 3.50 15.98 -0.13
CA LYS A 110 2.54 14.92 -0.41
C LYS A 110 3.01 14.08 -1.58
N VAL A 111 2.65 12.81 -1.57
CA VAL A 111 2.92 11.86 -2.65
C VAL A 111 1.66 11.14 -3.06
N ILE A 112 1.62 10.63 -4.27
CA ILE A 112 0.57 9.73 -4.74
C ILE A 112 0.72 8.42 -3.96
N ALA A 113 -0.36 7.95 -3.32
CA ALA A 113 -0.45 6.61 -2.77
C ALA A 113 -0.88 5.61 -3.84
N CYS A 114 -0.47 4.36 -3.69
CA CYS A 114 -0.84 3.25 -4.56
C CYS A 114 -1.29 2.07 -3.71
N ALA A 115 -2.60 1.89 -3.60
CA ALA A 115 -3.14 0.70 -2.95
C ALA A 115 -2.83 -0.55 -3.78
N LYS A 116 -2.29 -1.60 -3.14
CA LYS A 116 -1.85 -2.81 -3.84
C LYS A 116 -2.13 -4.08 -3.03
N HIS A 117 -2.23 -5.24 -3.66
CA HIS A 117 -2.30 -5.53 -5.09
C HIS A 117 -3.71 -6.00 -5.44
N LEU A 118 -4.41 -5.33 -6.31
CA LEU A 118 -5.76 -5.69 -6.73
C LEU A 118 -5.69 -6.90 -7.67
N ILE A 119 -6.11 -8.07 -7.23
CA ILE A 119 -6.78 -8.43 -5.98
C ILE A 119 -6.43 -9.87 -5.60
N ALA A 120 -6.55 -10.14 -4.29
CA ALA A 120 -6.53 -11.50 -3.73
C ALA A 120 -5.20 -12.28 -3.88
N GLY A 121 -4.06 -11.61 -4.13
CA GLY A 121 -2.76 -12.27 -4.27
C GLY A 121 -2.15 -12.83 -2.97
N SER A 122 -2.81 -12.66 -1.84
CA SER A 122 -2.32 -13.00 -0.51
C SER A 122 -2.76 -14.38 0.03
N GLU A 123 -3.52 -15.13 -0.76
CA GLU A 123 -3.89 -16.53 -0.49
C GLU A 123 -3.49 -17.42 -1.69
N PRO A 124 -2.22 -17.38 -2.15
CA PRO A 124 -1.83 -18.07 -3.36
C PRO A 124 -1.73 -19.58 -3.12
N ILE A 125 -1.99 -20.36 -4.15
CA ILE A 125 -1.86 -21.83 -4.08
C ILE A 125 -0.45 -22.18 -3.55
N ASN A 126 -0.41 -23.03 -2.54
CA ASN A 126 0.81 -23.48 -1.84
C ASN A 126 1.64 -22.36 -1.17
N GLY A 127 1.09 -21.18 -0.97
CA GLY A 127 1.80 -20.04 -0.41
C GLY A 127 2.84 -19.41 -1.35
N LEU A 128 2.87 -19.82 -2.61
CA LEU A 128 3.84 -19.32 -3.59
C LEU A 128 3.37 -17.98 -4.17
N ASN A 129 4.15 -16.92 -3.94
CA ASN A 129 3.84 -15.61 -4.48
C ASN A 129 3.63 -15.68 -6.00
N LEU A 130 2.60 -14.98 -6.49
CA LEU A 130 2.16 -14.94 -7.90
C LEU A 130 1.45 -16.21 -8.40
N SER A 131 1.29 -17.24 -7.58
CA SER A 131 0.48 -18.40 -7.96
C SER A 131 -0.98 -18.03 -8.09
N PRO A 132 -1.74 -18.80 -8.88
CA PRO A 132 -3.20 -18.62 -8.99
C PRO A 132 -3.91 -18.65 -7.65
N MET A 133 -5.10 -18.07 -7.63
CA MET A 133 -6.06 -18.12 -6.54
C MET A 133 -7.36 -18.72 -7.05
N ASP A 134 -7.93 -19.63 -6.27
CA ASP A 134 -9.28 -20.19 -6.51
C ASP A 134 -10.16 -19.85 -5.31
N ILE A 135 -10.99 -18.83 -5.43
CA ILE A 135 -11.80 -18.28 -4.34
C ILE A 135 -13.24 -18.04 -4.78
N SER A 136 -14.18 -18.22 -3.85
CA SER A 136 -15.57 -17.93 -4.14
C SER A 136 -15.81 -16.41 -4.31
N GLU A 137 -16.83 -16.03 -5.09
CA GLU A 137 -17.27 -14.63 -5.18
C GLU A 137 -17.62 -14.05 -3.79
N ARG A 138 -18.16 -14.86 -2.90
CA ARG A 138 -18.45 -14.45 -1.53
C ARG A 138 -17.16 -14.07 -0.81
N THR A 139 -16.14 -14.90 -0.84
CA THR A 139 -14.83 -14.61 -0.21
C THR A 139 -14.21 -13.36 -0.81
N LEU A 140 -14.27 -13.21 -2.12
CA LEU A 140 -13.78 -12.02 -2.81
C LEU A 140 -14.46 -10.74 -2.29
N ASN A 141 -15.81 -10.78 -2.18
CA ASN A 141 -16.59 -9.62 -1.76
C ASN A 141 -16.51 -9.31 -0.27
N GLU A 142 -16.39 -10.33 0.61
CA GLU A 142 -16.39 -10.15 2.06
C GLU A 142 -14.99 -9.89 2.64
N ILE A 143 -13.95 -10.41 2.00
CA ILE A 143 -12.58 -10.37 2.54
C ILE A 143 -11.69 -9.40 1.75
N TYR A 144 -11.61 -9.56 0.42
CA TYR A 144 -10.58 -8.89 -0.36
C TYR A 144 -11.00 -7.52 -0.93
N LEU A 145 -12.29 -7.34 -1.24
CA LEU A 145 -12.78 -6.06 -1.79
C LEU A 145 -12.96 -4.93 -0.76
N PRO A 146 -13.32 -5.16 0.51
CA PRO A 146 -13.58 -4.06 1.43
C PRO A 146 -12.43 -3.06 1.60
N PRO A 147 -11.14 -3.48 1.74
CA PRO A 147 -10.04 -2.53 1.82
C PRO A 147 -9.92 -1.63 0.57
N TYR A 148 -10.17 -2.17 -0.62
CA TYR A 148 -10.11 -1.39 -1.87
C TYR A 148 -11.27 -0.42 -2.01
N LYS A 149 -12.48 -0.79 -1.58
CA LYS A 149 -13.62 0.13 -1.55
C LYS A 149 -13.32 1.33 -0.67
N SER A 150 -12.83 1.10 0.55
CA SER A 150 -12.44 2.17 1.46
C SER A 150 -11.27 3.00 0.95
N ALA A 151 -10.29 2.40 0.31
CA ALA A 151 -9.19 3.12 -0.32
C ALA A 151 -9.69 4.08 -1.43
N ILE A 152 -10.66 3.64 -2.24
CA ILE A 152 -11.29 4.47 -3.27
C ILE A 152 -12.09 5.60 -2.62
N GLU A 153 -12.88 5.32 -1.59
CA GLU A 153 -13.64 6.32 -0.84
C GLU A 153 -12.74 7.36 -0.17
N ALA A 154 -11.55 6.95 0.28
CA ALA A 154 -10.51 7.83 0.80
C ALA A 154 -9.78 8.63 -0.31
N GLY A 155 -10.11 8.39 -1.57
CA GLY A 155 -9.53 9.11 -2.70
C GLY A 155 -8.13 8.65 -3.07
N VAL A 156 -7.80 7.36 -2.92
CA VAL A 156 -6.51 6.83 -3.40
C VAL A 156 -6.32 7.14 -4.88
N PHE A 157 -5.17 7.69 -5.23
CA PHE A 157 -4.94 8.17 -6.58
C PHE A 157 -4.56 7.08 -7.58
N SER A 158 -4.00 5.99 -7.09
CA SER A 158 -3.63 4.85 -7.93
C SER A 158 -3.83 3.52 -7.23
N ILE A 159 -4.07 2.48 -8.03
CA ILE A 159 -4.18 1.09 -7.59
C ILE A 159 -3.29 0.24 -8.48
N MET A 160 -2.49 -0.63 -7.87
CA MET A 160 -1.64 -1.57 -8.59
C MET A 160 -2.36 -2.91 -8.72
N ALA A 161 -2.47 -3.41 -9.94
CA ALA A 161 -3.02 -4.74 -10.19
C ALA A 161 -2.08 -5.84 -9.66
N ALA A 162 -2.66 -6.91 -9.16
CA ALA A 162 -1.92 -8.12 -8.82
C ALA A 162 -1.46 -8.86 -10.08
N HIS A 163 -0.41 -9.67 -9.94
CA HIS A 163 0.11 -10.50 -11.04
C HIS A 163 -0.46 -11.93 -11.05
N ASN A 164 -1.28 -12.26 -10.06
CA ASN A 164 -1.89 -13.58 -9.96
C ASN A 164 -3.17 -13.69 -10.78
N GLU A 165 -3.45 -14.88 -11.20
CA GLU A 165 -4.73 -15.29 -11.77
C GLU A 165 -5.74 -15.53 -10.65
N VAL A 166 -7.01 -15.20 -10.89
CA VAL A 166 -8.11 -15.44 -9.96
C VAL A 166 -9.21 -16.17 -10.70
N ASN A 167 -9.49 -17.42 -10.29
CA ASN A 167 -10.56 -18.27 -10.80
C ASN A 167 -10.46 -18.62 -12.31
N GLY A 168 -9.28 -18.71 -12.86
CA GLY A 168 -9.02 -19.11 -14.25
C GLY A 168 -9.06 -17.97 -15.25
#